data_1547a46571f27635b75a5c320b4ec89d
#
_entry.id   1547a46571f27635b75a5c320b4ec89d
#
_cell.length_a   1.000
_cell.length_b   1.000
_cell.length_c   1.000
_cell.angle_alpha   90.00
_cell.angle_beta   90.00
_cell.angle_gamma   90.00
#
_symmetry.space_group_name_H-M   'P 1'
#
loop_
_entity.id
_entity.type
_entity.pdbx_description
1 polymer ?
#
loop_
_entity_poly.entity_id
_entity_poly.type
_entity_poly.pdbx_seq_one_letter_code
_entity_poly.pdbx_strand_id
1 'polypeptide(L)'
;KNAPAYVLDARGNVVIDPFGLCWRTPAWTPQLAGIDGPKGAGCACDKAALPKAVCDPPPPPAPRVAPPPPPPPPAAPPPPPPPPPPPPPPPQPVTERGTLSGDALFDTGKSTLRPGAQAQLDDLVLKARGRGEGGWRLEVIVIVGHADSTGSAALNERLSLARAEAVKQYMVGKGVDANRIYTEGKGSRQPIADNKTVQGRQQNRRVEVEIVGTRTLVK
;
A
#
# COMPACT_ATOMS: atom_id res chain seq x y z
N LYS A 1 -30.22 -2.38 -38.23
CA LYS A 1 -29.46 -1.35 -37.49
C LYS A 1 -28.91 -0.40 -38.51
N ASN A 2 -29.37 0.86 -38.51
CA ASN A 2 -28.87 1.86 -39.45
C ASN A 2 -27.41 2.17 -39.11
N ALA A 3 -26.57 2.35 -40.14
CA ALA A 3 -25.18 2.74 -39.93
C ALA A 3 -25.13 4.17 -39.33
N PRO A 4 -24.26 4.47 -38.36
CA PRO A 4 -24.19 5.80 -37.78
C PRO A 4 -23.73 6.84 -38.81
N ALA A 5 -24.16 8.09 -38.67
CA ALA A 5 -23.77 9.18 -39.55
C ALA A 5 -22.28 9.52 -39.48
N TYR A 6 -21.68 9.35 -38.32
CA TYR A 6 -20.28 9.66 -38.04
C TYR A 6 -19.50 8.43 -37.64
N VAL A 7 -18.19 8.45 -37.88
CA VAL A 7 -17.26 7.43 -37.38
C VAL A 7 -17.09 7.62 -35.86
N LEU A 8 -17.27 6.54 -35.11
CA LEU A 8 -17.14 6.55 -33.66
C LEU A 8 -15.84 5.82 -33.22
N ASP A 9 -15.23 6.31 -32.18
CA ASP A 9 -14.13 5.61 -31.51
C ASP A 9 -14.65 4.42 -30.67
N ALA A 10 -13.74 3.64 -30.08
CA ALA A 10 -14.09 2.51 -29.23
C ALA A 10 -14.91 2.88 -27.97
N ARG A 11 -14.99 4.16 -27.63
CA ARG A 11 -15.77 4.71 -26.50
C ARG A 11 -17.11 5.32 -26.96
N GLY A 12 -17.39 5.32 -28.27
CA GLY A 12 -18.62 5.85 -28.83
C GLY A 12 -18.58 7.36 -29.08
N ASN A 13 -17.43 8.03 -29.07
CA ASN A 13 -17.30 9.44 -29.39
C ASN A 13 -17.06 9.61 -30.91
N VAL A 14 -17.54 10.72 -31.46
CA VAL A 14 -17.28 11.06 -32.87
C VAL A 14 -15.79 11.34 -33.04
N VAL A 15 -15.21 10.74 -34.09
CA VAL A 15 -13.79 10.98 -34.44
C VAL A 15 -13.68 12.32 -35.14
N ILE A 16 -12.83 13.19 -34.64
CA ILE A 16 -12.56 14.54 -35.16
C ILE A 16 -11.10 14.59 -35.64
N ASP A 17 -10.87 15.20 -36.80
CA ASP A 17 -9.53 15.41 -37.33
C ASP A 17 -8.80 16.58 -36.63
N PRO A 18 -7.48 16.75 -36.86
CA PRO A 18 -6.70 17.84 -36.24
C PRO A 18 -7.19 19.26 -36.63
N PHE A 19 -8.05 19.38 -37.63
CA PHE A 19 -8.64 20.65 -38.10
C PHE A 19 -10.03 20.89 -37.53
N GLY A 20 -10.55 19.99 -36.70
CA GLY A 20 -11.86 20.12 -36.04
C GLY A 20 -13.03 19.60 -36.89
N LEU A 21 -12.77 18.86 -37.98
CA LEU A 21 -13.80 18.28 -38.81
C LEU A 21 -14.15 16.86 -38.36
N CYS A 22 -15.43 16.57 -38.34
CA CYS A 22 -15.89 15.23 -37.95
C CYS A 22 -15.89 14.26 -39.13
N TRP A 23 -15.40 13.06 -38.91
CA TRP A 23 -15.38 12.02 -39.92
C TRP A 23 -16.78 11.48 -40.18
N ARG A 24 -17.30 11.71 -41.39
CA ARG A 24 -18.61 11.21 -41.84
C ARG A 24 -18.48 9.80 -42.41
N THR A 25 -19.49 8.98 -42.17
CA THR A 25 -19.62 7.69 -42.85
C THR A 25 -20.26 7.85 -44.21
N PRO A 26 -20.18 6.87 -45.12
CA PRO A 26 -20.93 6.89 -46.39
C PRO A 26 -22.45 6.97 -46.20
N ALA A 27 -22.98 6.66 -45.05
CA ALA A 27 -24.41 6.74 -44.72
C ALA A 27 -24.82 8.13 -44.22
N TRP A 28 -23.90 9.10 -44.18
CA TRP A 28 -24.20 10.45 -43.65
C TRP A 28 -25.29 11.15 -44.48
N THR A 29 -26.31 11.59 -43.79
CA THR A 29 -27.34 12.51 -44.29
C THR A 29 -27.64 13.53 -43.21
N PRO A 30 -28.16 14.76 -43.58
CA PRO A 30 -28.53 15.75 -42.59
C PRO A 30 -29.55 15.25 -41.56
N GLN A 31 -30.48 14.40 -41.99
CA GLN A 31 -31.46 13.79 -41.08
C GLN A 31 -30.84 12.83 -40.11
N LEU A 32 -29.93 11.96 -40.58
CA LEU A 32 -29.26 10.98 -39.74
C LEU A 32 -28.27 11.66 -38.78
N ALA A 33 -27.55 12.67 -39.25
CA ALA A 33 -26.62 13.45 -38.41
C ALA A 33 -27.33 14.21 -37.28
N GLY A 34 -28.58 14.58 -37.44
CA GLY A 34 -29.39 15.22 -36.40
C GLY A 34 -29.91 14.26 -35.33
N ILE A 35 -30.04 12.98 -35.65
CA ILE A 35 -30.62 11.95 -34.78
C ILE A 35 -29.53 11.09 -34.12
N ASP A 36 -28.52 10.70 -34.91
CA ASP A 36 -27.46 9.79 -34.51
C ASP A 36 -26.20 10.57 -34.07
N GLY A 37 -26.12 10.81 -32.82
CA GLY A 37 -24.87 11.26 -32.21
C GLY A 37 -25.02 11.32 -30.70
N PRO A 38 -24.04 11.00 -29.96
CA PRO A 38 -24.09 11.19 -28.51
C PRO A 38 -24.35 12.68 -28.23
N LYS A 39 -25.56 12.99 -27.83
CA LYS A 39 -25.98 14.34 -27.39
C LYS A 39 -25.72 15.49 -28.37
N GLY A 40 -26.11 15.35 -29.64
CA GLY A 40 -26.05 16.46 -30.58
C GLY A 40 -24.68 16.68 -31.23
N ALA A 41 -23.85 15.63 -31.31
CA ALA A 41 -22.55 15.68 -31.97
C ALA A 41 -22.64 16.23 -33.41
N GLY A 42 -23.71 15.96 -34.13
CA GLY A 42 -23.97 16.55 -35.45
C GLY A 42 -24.01 18.08 -35.44
N CYS A 43 -24.56 18.68 -34.42
CA CYS A 43 -24.62 20.14 -34.29
C CYS A 43 -23.26 20.77 -33.95
N ALA A 44 -22.39 20.05 -33.26
CA ALA A 44 -21.03 20.51 -33.01
C ALA A 44 -20.15 20.47 -34.26
N CYS A 45 -20.38 19.46 -35.13
CA CYS A 45 -19.55 19.20 -36.30
C CYS A 45 -20.09 19.91 -37.58
N ASP A 46 -21.38 19.86 -37.78
CA ASP A 46 -22.03 20.21 -39.05
C ASP A 46 -23.22 21.20 -38.88
N LYS A 47 -23.10 22.14 -37.95
CA LYS A 47 -24.14 23.11 -37.62
C LYS A 47 -24.68 23.86 -38.87
N ALA A 48 -23.80 24.13 -39.85
CA ALA A 48 -24.15 24.81 -41.07
C ALA A 48 -24.93 23.91 -42.05
N ALA A 49 -24.80 22.60 -41.96
CA ALA A 49 -25.45 21.64 -42.87
C ALA A 49 -26.75 21.07 -42.29
N LEU A 50 -27.01 21.31 -41.00
CA LEU A 50 -28.20 20.83 -40.30
C LEU A 50 -29.30 21.91 -40.22
N PRO A 51 -30.59 21.53 -40.26
CA PRO A 51 -31.68 22.48 -40.04
C PRO A 51 -31.55 23.16 -38.65
N LYS A 52 -31.77 24.48 -38.62
CA LYS A 52 -31.71 25.25 -37.36
C LYS A 52 -32.59 24.66 -36.23
N ALA A 53 -33.74 24.10 -36.60
CA ALA A 53 -34.66 23.49 -35.65
C ALA A 53 -34.06 22.26 -34.91
N VAL A 54 -33.02 21.64 -35.47
CA VAL A 54 -32.35 20.49 -34.89
C VAL A 54 -31.25 20.93 -33.94
N CYS A 55 -30.48 21.96 -34.30
CA CYS A 55 -29.35 22.43 -33.54
C CYS A 55 -29.67 23.50 -32.49
N ASP A 56 -30.67 24.33 -32.81
CA ASP A 56 -31.19 25.38 -31.92
C ASP A 56 -32.71 25.16 -31.78
N PRO A 57 -33.18 24.12 -31.10
CA PRO A 57 -34.60 23.88 -30.93
C PRO A 57 -35.25 25.08 -30.24
N PRO A 58 -36.45 25.48 -30.67
CA PRO A 58 -37.16 26.54 -30.00
C PRO A 58 -37.32 26.19 -28.52
N PRO A 59 -37.20 27.16 -27.62
CA PRO A 59 -37.37 26.89 -26.20
C PRO A 59 -38.73 26.20 -25.99
N PRO A 60 -38.79 25.21 -25.13
CA PRO A 60 -40.04 24.53 -24.81
C PRO A 60 -41.06 25.59 -24.41
N PRO A 61 -42.34 25.46 -24.88
CA PRO A 61 -43.40 26.41 -24.50
C PRO A 61 -43.40 26.52 -22.98
N ALA A 62 -43.36 27.76 -22.50
CA ALA A 62 -43.37 28.03 -21.07
C ALA A 62 -44.50 27.22 -20.41
N PRO A 63 -44.20 26.49 -19.33
CA PRO A 63 -45.21 25.75 -18.63
C PRO A 63 -46.37 26.69 -18.31
N ARG A 64 -47.59 26.35 -18.71
CA ARG A 64 -48.76 27.09 -18.24
C ARG A 64 -48.73 27.05 -16.73
N VAL A 65 -48.43 28.20 -16.13
CA VAL A 65 -48.39 28.34 -14.67
C VAL A 65 -49.78 28.05 -14.17
N ALA A 66 -49.99 26.87 -13.66
CA ALA A 66 -51.16 26.60 -12.83
C ALA A 66 -51.07 27.55 -11.61
N PRO A 67 -52.17 28.10 -11.11
CA PRO A 67 -52.11 28.90 -9.89
C PRO A 67 -51.35 28.12 -8.81
N PRO A 68 -50.43 28.77 -8.10
CA PRO A 68 -49.59 28.07 -7.14
C PRO A 68 -50.51 27.40 -6.11
N PRO A 69 -50.28 26.11 -5.78
CA PRO A 69 -50.96 25.50 -4.65
C PRO A 69 -50.64 26.30 -3.39
N PRO A 70 -51.53 26.34 -2.40
CA PRO A 70 -51.25 27.01 -1.16
C PRO A 70 -49.94 26.50 -0.58
N PRO A 71 -49.10 27.39 0.00
CA PRO A 71 -47.81 26.96 0.54
C PRO A 71 -48.01 25.81 1.50
N PRO A 72 -47.24 24.73 1.37
CA PRO A 72 -47.27 23.67 2.35
C PRO A 72 -46.88 24.24 3.71
N PRO A 73 -47.46 23.73 4.82
CA PRO A 73 -47.03 24.13 6.16
C PRO A 73 -45.51 24.01 6.25
N PRO A 74 -44.83 24.94 6.98
CA PRO A 74 -43.40 24.90 7.10
C PRO A 74 -42.95 23.48 7.49
N ALA A 75 -42.16 22.86 6.63
CA ALA A 75 -41.58 21.57 6.93
C ALA A 75 -40.77 21.71 8.22
N ALA A 76 -41.00 20.82 9.18
CA ALA A 76 -40.14 20.76 10.36
C ALA A 76 -38.67 20.69 9.90
N PRO A 77 -37.76 21.43 10.54
CA PRO A 77 -36.37 21.39 10.15
C PRO A 77 -35.89 19.93 10.14
N PRO A 78 -35.15 19.52 9.13
CA PRO A 78 -34.63 18.16 9.08
C PRO A 78 -33.83 17.89 10.37
N PRO A 79 -33.92 16.66 10.92
CA PRO A 79 -33.11 16.32 12.06
C PRO A 79 -31.65 16.59 11.76
N PRO A 80 -30.87 17.08 12.73
CA PRO A 80 -29.45 17.32 12.51
C PRO A 80 -28.79 16.03 12.00
N PRO A 81 -27.84 16.12 11.07
CA PRO A 81 -27.14 14.94 10.59
C PRO A 81 -26.49 14.21 11.78
N PRO A 82 -26.46 12.89 11.78
CA PRO A 82 -25.81 12.14 12.84
C PRO A 82 -24.34 12.63 12.96
N PRO A 83 -23.80 12.72 14.17
CA PRO A 83 -22.42 13.11 14.37
C PRO A 83 -21.51 12.19 13.57
N PRO A 84 -20.44 12.72 12.94
CA PRO A 84 -19.50 11.88 12.22
C PRO A 84 -18.95 10.79 13.14
N PRO A 85 -18.71 9.58 12.63
CA PRO A 85 -18.13 8.52 13.42
C PRO A 85 -16.79 9.00 14.02
N PRO A 86 -16.47 8.61 15.25
CA PRO A 86 -15.20 8.98 15.87
C PRO A 86 -14.04 8.55 14.97
N PRO A 87 -12.97 9.33 14.88
CA PRO A 87 -11.79 8.96 14.08
C PRO A 87 -11.25 7.62 14.59
N PRO A 88 -10.70 6.79 13.69
CA PRO A 88 -10.10 5.52 14.10
C PRO A 88 -8.98 5.80 15.12
N PRO A 89 -8.80 4.91 16.10
CA PRO A 89 -7.74 5.06 17.09
C PRO A 89 -6.37 5.11 16.38
N PRO A 90 -5.43 5.92 16.88
CA PRO A 90 -4.11 6.00 16.29
C PRO A 90 -3.41 4.63 16.33
N PRO A 91 -2.56 4.33 15.33
CA PRO A 91 -1.76 3.11 15.31
C PRO A 91 -0.94 3.02 16.60
N GLN A 92 -0.94 1.85 17.24
CA GLN A 92 -0.15 1.63 18.46
C GLN A 92 1.19 1.00 18.12
N PRO A 93 2.31 1.54 18.64
CA PRO A 93 3.61 0.90 18.46
C PRO A 93 3.65 -0.43 19.24
N VAL A 94 4.15 -1.45 18.59
CA VAL A 94 4.38 -2.77 19.17
C VAL A 94 5.83 -3.11 18.99
N THR A 95 6.52 -3.43 20.08
CA THR A 95 7.92 -3.87 20.06
C THR A 95 7.99 -5.30 20.53
N GLU A 96 8.51 -6.18 19.68
CA GLU A 96 8.82 -7.56 20.02
C GLU A 96 10.34 -7.74 20.11
N ARG A 97 10.82 -8.29 21.22
CA ARG A 97 12.23 -8.62 21.45
C ARG A 97 12.41 -10.13 21.52
N GLY A 98 13.43 -10.60 20.83
CA GLY A 98 13.85 -12.00 20.88
C GLY A 98 15.35 -12.09 21.12
N THR A 99 15.75 -13.00 22.01
CA THR A 99 17.16 -13.34 22.21
C THR A 99 17.37 -14.76 21.73
N LEU A 100 18.33 -14.93 20.83
CA LEU A 100 18.70 -16.22 20.26
C LEU A 100 20.08 -16.64 20.76
N SER A 101 20.21 -17.89 21.20
CA SER A 101 21.51 -18.44 21.55
C SER A 101 22.43 -18.50 20.34
N GLY A 102 23.62 -17.94 20.42
CA GLY A 102 24.62 -18.00 19.37
C GLY A 102 25.04 -19.45 19.04
N ASP A 103 25.11 -20.31 20.04
CA ASP A 103 25.50 -21.71 19.86
C ASP A 103 24.39 -22.55 19.20
N ALA A 104 23.12 -22.11 19.31
CA ALA A 104 22.03 -22.72 18.56
C ALA A 104 22.04 -22.31 17.09
N LEU A 105 22.50 -21.09 16.80
CA LEU A 105 22.51 -20.55 15.45
C LEU A 105 23.79 -20.84 14.67
N PHE A 106 24.95 -20.87 15.35
CA PHE A 106 26.28 -20.92 14.72
C PHE A 106 27.19 -21.94 15.37
N ASP A 107 28.12 -22.44 14.59
CA ASP A 107 29.28 -23.19 15.16
C ASP A 107 30.25 -22.22 15.83
N THR A 108 31.07 -22.77 16.74
CA THR A 108 32.11 -22.00 17.44
C THR A 108 33.01 -21.26 16.44
N GLY A 109 33.16 -19.97 16.64
CA GLY A 109 34.01 -19.13 15.78
C GLY A 109 33.47 -18.88 14.37
N LYS A 110 32.29 -19.40 14.02
CA LYS A 110 31.69 -19.21 12.69
C LYS A 110 30.49 -18.23 12.73
N SER A 111 30.18 -17.67 11.58
CA SER A 111 28.99 -16.85 11.30
C SER A 111 28.05 -17.50 10.28
N THR A 112 28.36 -18.74 9.84
CA THR A 112 27.47 -19.51 8.97
C THR A 112 26.36 -20.13 9.80
N LEU A 113 25.10 -19.91 9.40
CA LEU A 113 23.94 -20.47 10.09
C LEU A 113 23.91 -22.00 10.01
N ARG A 114 23.62 -22.64 11.14
CA ARG A 114 23.41 -24.07 11.21
C ARG A 114 22.06 -24.46 10.59
N PRO A 115 21.93 -25.64 9.99
CA PRO A 115 20.66 -26.11 9.43
C PRO A 115 19.51 -26.10 10.46
N GLY A 116 19.79 -26.41 11.73
CA GLY A 116 18.78 -26.38 12.80
C GLY A 116 18.34 -24.98 13.28
N ALA A 117 19.03 -23.92 12.86
CA ALA A 117 18.69 -22.56 13.22
C ALA A 117 17.41 -22.03 12.53
N GLN A 118 17.01 -22.68 11.43
CA GLN A 118 15.94 -22.19 10.56
C GLN A 118 14.60 -22.01 11.29
N ALA A 119 14.22 -22.96 12.14
CA ALA A 119 12.94 -22.88 12.86
C ALA A 119 12.82 -21.65 13.76
N GLN A 120 13.91 -21.29 14.46
CA GLN A 120 13.94 -20.11 15.32
C GLN A 120 13.91 -18.81 14.50
N LEU A 121 14.59 -18.80 13.35
CA LEU A 121 14.61 -17.66 12.45
C LEU A 121 13.30 -17.49 11.68
N ASP A 122 12.61 -18.58 11.34
CA ASP A 122 11.29 -18.54 10.72
C ASP A 122 10.24 -17.93 11.67
N ASP A 123 10.32 -18.20 12.98
CA ASP A 123 9.47 -17.52 13.97
C ASP A 123 9.69 -16.00 13.99
N LEU A 124 10.94 -15.54 13.88
CA LEU A 124 11.24 -14.11 13.75
C LEU A 124 10.70 -13.50 12.46
N VAL A 125 10.80 -14.23 11.35
CA VAL A 125 10.20 -13.78 10.07
C VAL A 125 8.69 -13.65 10.19
N LEU A 126 8.03 -14.62 10.84
CA LEU A 126 6.58 -14.54 11.08
C LEU A 126 6.20 -13.34 11.96
N LYS A 127 6.99 -13.06 13.00
CA LYS A 127 6.81 -11.87 13.85
C LYS A 127 6.99 -10.59 13.05
N ALA A 128 8.04 -10.49 12.24
CA ALA A 128 8.30 -9.34 11.37
C ALA A 128 7.16 -9.08 10.36
N ARG A 129 6.49 -10.15 9.92
CA ARG A 129 5.32 -10.08 9.04
C ARG A 129 3.98 -9.92 9.78
N GLY A 130 4.01 -9.76 11.10
CA GLY A 130 2.80 -9.64 11.92
C GLY A 130 1.98 -10.91 12.01
N ARG A 131 2.59 -12.08 11.84
CA ARG A 131 1.93 -13.40 11.89
C ARG A 131 0.67 -13.52 11.02
N GLY A 132 0.58 -12.71 9.94
CA GLY A 132 -0.60 -12.63 9.09
C GLY A 132 -1.77 -11.84 9.68
N GLU A 133 -1.59 -11.16 10.80
CA GLU A 133 -2.60 -10.30 11.41
C GLU A 133 -2.77 -9.01 10.60
N GLY A 134 -4.02 -8.67 10.27
CA GLY A 134 -4.34 -7.44 9.55
C GLY A 134 -3.92 -6.19 10.34
N GLY A 135 -3.54 -5.14 9.62
CA GLY A 135 -3.18 -3.86 10.23
C GLY A 135 -1.76 -3.78 10.80
N TRP A 136 -0.95 -4.83 10.70
CA TRP A 136 0.46 -4.79 11.07
C TRP A 136 1.29 -4.08 10.00
N ARG A 137 2.17 -3.17 10.45
CA ARG A 137 3.17 -2.52 9.60
C ARG A 137 4.52 -2.60 10.29
N LEU A 138 5.46 -3.32 9.68
CA LEU A 138 6.83 -3.34 10.11
C LEU A 138 7.47 -1.96 9.91
N GLU A 139 8.11 -1.42 10.94
CA GLU A 139 8.88 -0.18 10.86
C GLU A 139 10.37 -0.47 10.75
N VAL A 140 10.92 -1.16 11.74
CA VAL A 140 12.35 -1.45 11.80
C VAL A 140 12.63 -2.77 12.54
N ILE A 141 13.72 -3.41 12.14
CA ILE A 141 14.32 -4.55 12.85
C ILE A 141 15.75 -4.17 13.19
N VAL A 142 16.13 -4.33 14.44
CA VAL A 142 17.52 -4.16 14.90
C VAL A 142 18.04 -5.51 15.34
N ILE A 143 19.16 -5.94 14.75
CA ILE A 143 19.81 -7.21 15.05
C ILE A 143 21.18 -6.91 15.64
N VAL A 144 21.39 -7.29 16.89
CA VAL A 144 22.64 -7.05 17.63
C VAL A 144 23.32 -8.37 17.94
N GLY A 145 24.52 -8.55 17.42
CA GLY A 145 25.37 -9.70 17.74
C GLY A 145 26.26 -9.43 18.96
N HIS A 146 26.41 -10.45 19.80
CA HIS A 146 27.27 -10.43 20.96
C HIS A 146 28.21 -11.63 20.96
N ALA A 147 29.37 -11.47 21.61
CA ALA A 147 30.37 -12.50 21.82
C ALA A 147 30.70 -12.60 23.30
N ASP A 148 31.34 -13.69 23.67
CA ASP A 148 31.97 -13.84 25.00
C ASP A 148 33.33 -13.11 25.07
N SER A 149 33.99 -13.16 26.19
CA SER A 149 35.30 -12.53 26.40
C SER A 149 36.48 -13.28 25.77
N THR A 150 36.27 -14.38 25.07
CA THR A 150 37.34 -15.19 24.49
C THR A 150 37.83 -14.55 23.18
N GLY A 151 39.15 -14.38 23.06
CA GLY A 151 39.75 -13.76 21.88
C GLY A 151 39.91 -12.24 21.98
N SER A 152 40.37 -11.62 20.89
CA SER A 152 40.56 -10.17 20.85
C SER A 152 39.25 -9.41 20.65
N ALA A 153 39.19 -8.21 21.20
CA ALA A 153 38.01 -7.34 21.07
C ALA A 153 37.63 -7.09 19.57
N ALA A 154 38.61 -6.83 18.71
CA ALA A 154 38.42 -6.60 17.30
C ALA A 154 37.89 -7.84 16.56
N LEU A 155 38.35 -9.05 16.94
CA LEU A 155 37.82 -10.29 16.37
C LEU A 155 36.35 -10.50 16.79
N ASN A 156 36.06 -10.31 18.08
CA ASN A 156 34.71 -10.47 18.63
C ASN A 156 33.73 -9.48 18.03
N GLU A 157 34.14 -8.24 17.76
CA GLU A 157 33.33 -7.24 17.11
C GLU A 157 32.97 -7.65 15.67
N ARG A 158 33.97 -8.05 14.87
CA ARG A 158 33.74 -8.55 13.51
C ARG A 158 32.89 -9.81 13.48
N LEU A 159 33.17 -10.77 14.38
CA LEU A 159 32.39 -12.01 14.44
C LEU A 159 30.93 -11.76 14.84
N SER A 160 30.70 -10.90 15.82
CA SER A 160 29.35 -10.56 16.26
C SER A 160 28.57 -9.81 15.18
N LEU A 161 29.20 -8.89 14.46
CA LEU A 161 28.58 -8.21 13.31
C LEU A 161 28.27 -9.22 12.19
N ALA A 162 29.22 -10.08 11.80
CA ALA A 162 29.00 -11.08 10.76
C ALA A 162 27.85 -12.05 11.10
N ARG A 163 27.65 -12.37 12.38
CA ARG A 163 26.50 -13.15 12.84
C ARG A 163 25.19 -12.40 12.71
N ALA A 164 25.14 -11.11 13.07
CA ALA A 164 23.97 -10.29 12.88
C ALA A 164 23.61 -10.16 11.39
N GLU A 165 24.62 -10.00 10.53
CA GLU A 165 24.43 -9.95 9.07
C GLU A 165 23.92 -11.27 8.49
N ALA A 166 24.38 -12.41 8.99
CA ALA A 166 23.89 -13.72 8.56
C ALA A 166 22.40 -13.90 8.87
N VAL A 167 21.95 -13.42 10.04
CA VAL A 167 20.53 -13.41 10.41
C VAL A 167 19.75 -12.46 9.50
N LYS A 168 20.28 -11.25 9.23
CA LYS A 168 19.69 -10.32 8.26
C LYS A 168 19.51 -10.95 6.89
N GLN A 169 20.56 -11.56 6.35
CA GLN A 169 20.52 -12.22 5.04
C GLN A 169 19.44 -13.31 4.98
N TYR A 170 19.31 -14.08 6.05
CA TYR A 170 18.26 -15.08 6.16
C TYR A 170 16.87 -14.45 6.09
N MET A 171 16.62 -13.42 6.90
CA MET A 171 15.31 -12.72 6.91
C MET A 171 14.98 -12.08 5.55
N VAL A 172 15.98 -11.48 4.89
CA VAL A 172 15.83 -10.91 3.53
C VAL A 172 15.52 -12.01 2.52
N GLY A 173 16.21 -13.16 2.59
CA GLY A 173 15.92 -14.33 1.75
C GLY A 173 14.50 -14.89 1.94
N LYS A 174 13.89 -14.66 3.10
CA LYS A 174 12.50 -14.98 3.40
C LYS A 174 11.53 -13.83 3.05
N GLY A 175 12.01 -12.75 2.42
CA GLY A 175 11.20 -11.65 1.90
C GLY A 175 10.89 -10.53 2.90
N VAL A 176 11.71 -10.35 3.94
CA VAL A 176 11.70 -9.14 4.77
C VAL A 176 12.50 -8.04 4.07
N ASP A 177 12.01 -6.80 4.07
CA ASP A 177 12.66 -5.68 3.40
C ASP A 177 14.03 -5.36 4.04
N ALA A 178 15.09 -5.47 3.25
CA ALA A 178 16.47 -5.23 3.68
C ALA A 178 16.70 -3.82 4.24
N ASN A 179 15.97 -2.81 3.74
CA ASN A 179 16.09 -1.41 4.16
C ASN A 179 15.53 -1.17 5.57
N ARG A 180 14.76 -2.11 6.10
CA ARG A 180 14.20 -2.05 7.45
C ARG A 180 15.03 -2.81 8.47
N ILE A 181 16.11 -3.46 8.06
CA ILE A 181 16.92 -4.30 8.94
C ILE A 181 18.29 -3.66 9.16
N TYR A 182 18.55 -3.28 10.40
CA TYR A 182 19.83 -2.76 10.86
C TYR A 182 20.59 -3.83 11.63
N THR A 183 21.91 -3.90 11.44
CA THR A 183 22.79 -4.86 12.10
C THR A 183 23.88 -4.15 12.88
N GLU A 184 24.18 -4.65 14.05
CA GLU A 184 25.27 -4.14 14.89
C GLU A 184 26.04 -5.29 15.55
N GLY A 185 27.37 -5.14 15.66
CA GLY A 185 28.24 -6.03 16.42
C GLY A 185 28.76 -5.35 17.69
N LYS A 186 28.35 -5.85 18.84
CA LYS A 186 28.82 -5.35 20.16
C LYS A 186 30.04 -6.08 20.67
N GLY A 187 30.44 -7.18 20.01
CA GLY A 187 31.53 -8.01 20.54
C GLY A 187 31.25 -8.45 21.96
N SER A 188 32.27 -8.40 22.82
CA SER A 188 32.17 -8.75 24.25
C SER A 188 31.87 -7.57 25.18
N ARG A 189 31.48 -6.39 24.63
CA ARG A 189 31.31 -5.15 25.42
C ARG A 189 30.08 -5.15 26.32
N GLN A 190 29.10 -5.99 26.03
CA GLN A 190 27.81 -6.01 26.73
C GLN A 190 27.48 -7.44 27.23
N PRO A 191 28.19 -7.95 28.22
CA PRO A 191 27.90 -9.25 28.79
C PRO A 191 26.63 -9.22 29.63
N ILE A 192 25.83 -10.29 29.56
CA ILE A 192 24.65 -10.52 30.42
C ILE A 192 24.92 -11.54 31.52
N ALA A 193 26.06 -12.24 31.46
CA ALA A 193 26.44 -13.25 32.41
C ALA A 193 27.96 -13.23 32.65
N ASP A 194 28.40 -13.91 33.71
CA ASP A 194 29.82 -13.95 34.07
C ASP A 194 30.67 -14.70 33.04
N ASN A 195 31.60 -14.02 32.40
CA ASN A 195 32.50 -14.57 31.41
C ASN A 195 33.52 -15.56 31.97
N LYS A 196 33.70 -15.62 33.31
CA LYS A 196 34.60 -16.58 33.96
C LYS A 196 34.05 -18.00 33.88
N THR A 197 32.72 -18.17 33.84
CA THR A 197 32.09 -19.48 33.77
C THR A 197 31.83 -19.91 32.33
N VAL A 198 31.84 -21.20 32.05
CA VAL A 198 31.48 -21.75 30.72
C VAL A 198 30.06 -21.39 30.38
N GLN A 199 29.14 -21.52 31.33
CA GLN A 199 27.73 -21.20 31.18
C GLN A 199 27.50 -19.72 30.87
N GLY A 200 28.18 -18.83 31.62
CA GLY A 200 28.05 -17.39 31.36
C GLY A 200 28.59 -16.98 30.00
N ARG A 201 29.70 -17.53 29.55
CA ARG A 201 30.18 -17.32 28.18
C ARG A 201 29.20 -17.80 27.14
N GLN A 202 28.53 -18.94 27.36
CA GLN A 202 27.47 -19.43 26.47
C GLN A 202 26.31 -18.47 26.38
N GLN A 203 25.86 -17.88 27.47
CA GLN A 203 24.80 -16.89 27.51
C GLN A 203 25.21 -15.58 26.80
N ASN A 204 26.48 -15.18 26.92
CA ASN A 204 27.03 -14.00 26.29
C ASN A 204 27.12 -14.15 24.75
N ARG A 205 27.33 -15.36 24.24
CA ARG A 205 27.26 -15.68 22.80
C ARG A 205 25.80 -15.73 22.35
N ARG A 206 25.24 -14.59 21.97
CA ARG A 206 23.84 -14.45 21.60
C ARG A 206 23.64 -13.45 20.44
N VAL A 207 22.49 -13.52 19.84
CA VAL A 207 21.99 -12.51 18.92
C VAL A 207 20.66 -12.01 19.47
N GLU A 208 20.56 -10.72 19.68
CA GLU A 208 19.34 -10.04 20.07
C GLU A 208 18.66 -9.47 18.82
N VAL A 209 17.35 -9.65 18.74
CA VAL A 209 16.53 -9.13 17.64
C VAL A 209 15.39 -8.32 18.24
N GLU A 210 15.31 -7.07 17.86
CA GLU A 210 14.20 -6.19 18.22
C GLU A 210 13.42 -5.86 16.97
N ILE A 211 12.12 -6.17 16.97
CA ILE A 211 11.20 -5.92 15.87
C ILE A 211 10.22 -4.86 16.32
N VAL A 212 10.24 -3.72 15.66
CA VAL A 212 9.35 -2.60 15.93
C VAL A 212 8.38 -2.45 14.76
N GLY A 213 7.11 -2.36 15.07
CA GLY A 213 6.06 -2.11 14.09
C GLY A 213 4.87 -1.42 14.73
N THR A 214 3.91 -1.06 13.90
CA THR A 214 2.64 -0.49 14.35
C THR A 214 1.49 -1.42 14.01
N ARG A 215 0.50 -1.46 14.89
CA ARG A 215 -0.74 -2.19 14.67
C ARG A 215 -1.90 -1.21 14.64
N THR A 216 -2.67 -1.24 13.56
CA THR A 216 -3.96 -0.54 13.50
C THR A 216 -5.04 -1.49 14.01
N LEU A 217 -5.67 -1.13 15.15
CA LEU A 217 -6.80 -1.87 15.64
C LEU A 217 -8.01 -1.54 14.77
N VAL A 218 -8.36 -2.44 13.86
CA VAL A 218 -9.65 -2.37 13.15
C VAL A 218 -10.71 -2.93 14.11
N LYS A 219 -11.65 -2.08 14.47
CA LYS A 219 -12.84 -2.48 15.26
C LYS A 219 -13.90 -3.06 14.36
#